data_218f256501369b3572b5c8970a7c0d47
#
_entry.id   218f256501369b3572b5c8970a7c0d47
#
_cell.length_a   1.000
_cell.length_b   1.000
_cell.length_c   1.000
_cell.angle_alpha   90.00
_cell.angle_beta   90.00
_cell.angle_gamma   90.00
#
_symmetry.space_group_name_H-M   'P 1'
#
loop_
_entity.id
_entity.type
_entity.pdbx_description
1 polymer ?
#
loop_
_entity_poly.entity_id
_entity_poly.type
_entity_poly.pdbx_seq_one_letter_code
_entity_poly.pdbx_strand_id
1 'polypeptide(L)'
;MKITGLFLALMMMASVCFAQQTATVYSRVVTGSVSGVIPETDGIDNISLQKSANRVLNNAAGNLAKQLGSCRLSYTVTLNRPTVVGILLKAENGANTVYKGVNIDLTTGREMALTEIFRGGETFTNITGP
;
A
#
# COMPACT_ATOMS: atom_id res chain seq x y z
N MET A 1 24.04 32.23 23.84
CA MET A 1 23.08 32.07 24.77
C MET A 1 21.76 31.99 24.19
N LYS A 2 21.30 33.00 23.59
CA LYS A 2 20.02 32.97 23.00
C LYS A 2 19.90 31.90 22.00
N ILE A 3 20.98 31.52 21.39
CA ILE A 3 21.00 30.53 20.35
C ILE A 3 20.60 29.16 20.82
N THR A 4 20.98 28.85 22.05
CA THR A 4 20.62 27.53 22.55
C THR A 4 19.15 27.31 22.64
N GLY A 5 18.40 28.34 22.94
CA GLY A 5 16.97 28.17 23.01
C GLY A 5 16.36 27.80 21.69
N LEU A 6 16.90 28.33 20.62
CA LEU A 6 16.40 28.01 19.31
C LEU A 6 16.62 26.56 18.95
N PHE A 7 17.78 26.05 19.31
CA PHE A 7 18.04 24.66 18.99
C PHE A 7 17.09 23.73 19.66
N LEU A 8 16.77 23.99 20.86
CA LEU A 8 15.85 23.14 21.58
C LEU A 8 14.51 23.09 20.91
N ALA A 9 14.05 24.21 20.44
CA ALA A 9 12.76 24.22 19.76
C ALA A 9 12.78 23.39 18.52
N LEU A 10 13.84 23.46 17.76
CA LEU A 10 13.93 22.70 16.54
C LEU A 10 13.94 21.21 16.78
N MET A 11 14.62 20.80 17.82
CA MET A 11 14.68 19.40 18.11
C MET A 11 13.34 18.84 18.50
N MET A 12 12.58 19.59 19.21
CA MET A 12 11.27 19.13 19.57
C MET A 12 10.38 18.94 18.37
N MET A 13 10.48 19.84 17.43
CA MET A 13 9.67 19.71 16.23
C MET A 13 10.04 18.49 15.44
N ALA A 14 11.32 18.21 15.35
CA ALA A 14 11.76 17.06 14.62
C ALA A 14 11.22 15.77 15.21
N SER A 15 11.21 15.64 16.52
CA SER A 15 10.71 14.42 17.09
C SER A 15 9.23 14.24 16.86
N VAL A 16 8.49 15.31 16.83
CA VAL A 16 7.06 15.19 16.55
C VAL A 16 6.83 14.69 15.15
N CYS A 17 7.60 15.15 14.19
CA CYS A 17 7.43 14.75 12.81
C CYS A 17 7.63 13.26 12.61
N PHE A 18 8.58 12.68 13.29
CA PHE A 18 8.86 11.27 13.07
C PHE A 18 7.72 10.36 13.45
N ALA A 19 6.95 10.75 14.43
CA ALA A 19 5.89 9.90 14.92
C ALA A 19 4.78 9.67 13.91
N GLN A 20 4.68 10.55 12.92
CA GLN A 20 3.57 10.51 11.97
C GLN A 20 3.97 10.05 10.58
N GLN A 21 5.15 9.49 10.45
CA GLN A 21 5.64 9.14 9.14
C GLN A 21 4.87 7.98 8.53
N THR A 22 4.50 8.10 7.25
CA THR A 22 3.82 7.04 6.52
C THR A 22 4.67 6.65 5.34
N ALA A 23 4.40 5.46 4.80
CA ALA A 23 5.06 5.01 3.59
C ALA A 23 4.58 5.83 2.39
N THR A 24 5.43 5.93 1.40
CA THR A 24 5.07 6.53 0.13
C THR A 24 4.74 5.40 -0.86
N VAL A 25 3.66 5.57 -1.62
CA VAL A 25 3.32 4.61 -2.67
C VAL A 25 3.63 5.26 -4.00
N TYR A 26 4.37 4.56 -4.84
CA TYR A 26 4.74 5.09 -6.14
C TYR A 26 4.49 4.03 -7.21
N SER A 27 4.51 4.45 -8.47
CA SER A 27 4.16 3.61 -9.60
C SER A 27 5.40 3.05 -10.27
N ARG A 28 5.43 1.74 -10.49
CA ARG A 28 6.44 1.12 -11.31
C ARG A 28 5.81 0.78 -12.65
N VAL A 29 6.37 1.29 -13.72
CA VAL A 29 5.81 1.10 -15.07
C VAL A 29 6.17 -0.28 -15.59
N VAL A 30 5.19 -0.97 -16.17
CA VAL A 30 5.42 -2.24 -16.85
C VAL A 30 4.92 -2.13 -18.28
N THR A 31 5.56 -2.87 -19.18
CA THR A 31 5.24 -2.84 -20.60
C THR A 31 5.12 -4.27 -21.12
N GLY A 32 4.50 -4.42 -22.28
CA GLY A 32 4.31 -5.72 -22.90
C GLY A 32 2.84 -6.11 -22.89
N SER A 33 2.56 -7.41 -22.92
CA SER A 33 1.19 -7.92 -22.91
C SER A 33 0.49 -7.52 -21.59
N VAL A 34 1.24 -7.40 -20.52
CA VAL A 34 0.76 -6.81 -19.29
C VAL A 34 1.44 -5.45 -19.17
N SER A 35 0.69 -4.38 -19.21
CA SER A 35 1.21 -3.02 -19.20
C SER A 35 0.56 -2.19 -18.13
N GLY A 36 1.00 -0.95 -17.98
CA GLY A 36 0.44 -0.02 -17.01
C GLY A 36 1.37 0.20 -15.84
N VAL A 37 0.81 0.23 -14.63
CA VAL A 37 1.60 0.51 -13.44
C VAL A 37 1.28 -0.46 -12.31
N ILE A 38 2.32 -0.77 -11.54
CA ILE A 38 2.20 -1.60 -10.35
C ILE A 38 2.63 -0.73 -9.17
N PRO A 39 1.88 -0.74 -8.05
CA PRO A 39 2.27 0.06 -6.90
C PRO A 39 3.45 -0.57 -6.16
N GLU A 40 4.33 0.29 -5.65
CA GLU A 40 5.41 -0.13 -4.77
C GLU A 40 5.51 0.87 -3.63
N THR A 41 6.03 0.42 -2.50
CA THR A 41 6.17 1.27 -1.32
C THR A 41 7.62 1.68 -1.13
N ASP A 42 7.79 2.86 -0.52
CA ASP A 42 9.08 3.37 -0.14
C ASP A 42 8.93 4.10 1.19
N GLY A 43 10.04 4.35 1.86
CA GLY A 43 10.01 5.10 3.12
C GLY A 43 9.68 4.26 4.34
N ILE A 44 9.70 2.95 4.22
CA ILE A 44 9.55 2.05 5.35
C ILE A 44 10.95 1.83 5.92
N ASP A 45 11.13 2.15 7.20
CA ASP A 45 12.46 2.12 7.81
C ASP A 45 13.11 0.75 7.73
N ASN A 46 12.35 -0.29 7.94
CA ASN A 46 12.89 -1.64 7.89
C ASN A 46 12.86 -2.15 6.46
N ILE A 47 14.05 -2.38 5.90
CA ILE A 47 14.19 -2.80 4.51
C ILE A 47 13.49 -4.14 4.26
N SER A 48 13.56 -5.05 5.21
CA SER A 48 12.91 -6.35 5.05
C SER A 48 11.40 -6.22 4.97
N LEU A 49 10.84 -5.34 5.76
CA LEU A 49 9.40 -5.09 5.71
C LEU A 49 9.01 -4.46 4.38
N GLN A 50 9.82 -3.53 3.90
CA GLN A 50 9.54 -2.89 2.63
C GLN A 50 9.57 -3.89 1.48
N LYS A 51 10.57 -4.77 1.47
CA LYS A 51 10.65 -5.81 0.45
C LYS A 51 9.48 -6.76 0.53
N SER A 52 9.07 -7.11 1.73
CA SER A 52 7.93 -7.99 1.92
C SER A 52 6.64 -7.36 1.41
N ALA A 53 6.42 -6.09 1.74
CA ALA A 53 5.25 -5.37 1.28
C ALA A 53 5.23 -5.30 -0.25
N ASN A 54 6.36 -4.99 -0.85
CA ASN A 54 6.44 -4.90 -2.31
C ASN A 54 6.24 -6.25 -2.97
N ARG A 55 6.67 -7.32 -2.33
CA ARG A 55 6.42 -8.67 -2.85
C ARG A 55 4.93 -8.98 -2.84
N VAL A 56 4.24 -8.61 -1.79
CA VAL A 56 2.79 -8.81 -1.71
C VAL A 56 2.10 -8.08 -2.87
N LEU A 57 2.49 -6.83 -3.11
CA LEU A 57 1.88 -6.05 -4.18
C LEU A 57 2.20 -6.62 -5.56
N ASN A 58 3.43 -7.02 -5.79
CA ASN A 58 3.80 -7.62 -7.06
C ASN A 58 3.06 -8.92 -7.31
N ASN A 59 2.95 -9.76 -6.30
CA ASN A 59 2.26 -11.03 -6.45
C ASN A 59 0.78 -10.82 -6.71
N ALA A 60 0.17 -9.87 -6.00
CA ALA A 60 -1.24 -9.59 -6.20
C ALA A 60 -1.51 -9.07 -7.61
N ALA A 61 -0.67 -8.16 -8.08
CA ALA A 61 -0.82 -7.62 -9.44
C ALA A 61 -0.62 -8.73 -10.49
N GLY A 62 0.38 -9.58 -10.29
CA GLY A 62 0.62 -10.68 -11.21
C GLY A 62 -0.52 -11.67 -11.25
N ASN A 63 -1.07 -11.99 -10.10
CA ASN A 63 -2.21 -12.93 -10.06
C ASN A 63 -3.45 -12.31 -10.70
N LEU A 64 -3.65 -11.01 -10.48
CA LEU A 64 -4.78 -10.34 -11.11
C LEU A 64 -4.63 -10.33 -12.63
N ALA A 65 -3.44 -10.05 -13.13
CA ALA A 65 -3.19 -10.04 -14.55
C ALA A 65 -3.42 -11.41 -15.19
N LYS A 66 -3.08 -12.47 -14.47
CA LYS A 66 -3.27 -13.83 -15.00
C LYS A 66 -4.72 -14.14 -15.29
N GLN A 67 -5.63 -13.50 -14.61
CA GLN A 67 -7.05 -13.74 -14.84
C GLN A 67 -7.49 -13.26 -16.21
N LEU A 68 -6.83 -12.25 -16.76
CA LEU A 68 -7.20 -11.69 -18.05
C LEU A 68 -6.23 -12.04 -19.17
N GLY A 69 -5.03 -12.45 -18.85
CA GLY A 69 -3.98 -12.65 -19.84
C GLY A 69 -3.33 -11.33 -20.19
N SER A 70 -3.59 -10.79 -21.37
CA SER A 70 -3.13 -9.44 -21.69
C SER A 70 -4.03 -8.43 -21.00
N CYS A 71 -3.44 -7.40 -20.41
CA CYS A 71 -4.25 -6.43 -19.71
C CYS A 71 -3.45 -5.18 -19.39
N ARG A 72 -4.17 -4.16 -18.90
CA ARG A 72 -3.56 -2.93 -18.40
C ARG A 72 -3.83 -2.84 -16.91
N LEU A 73 -2.76 -2.64 -16.16
CA LEU A 73 -2.83 -2.55 -14.69
C LEU A 73 -2.85 -1.10 -14.24
N SER A 74 -3.63 -0.84 -13.23
CA SER A 74 -3.64 0.45 -12.53
C SER A 74 -4.01 0.21 -11.08
N TYR A 75 -3.94 1.26 -10.27
CA TYR A 75 -4.29 1.12 -8.86
C TYR A 75 -4.74 2.45 -8.27
N THR A 76 -5.38 2.35 -7.12
CA THR A 76 -5.76 3.49 -6.30
C THR A 76 -5.33 3.21 -4.87
N VAL A 77 -4.74 4.20 -4.22
CA VAL A 77 -4.42 4.07 -2.79
C VAL A 77 -5.69 4.39 -2.02
N THR A 78 -6.19 3.41 -1.28
CA THR A 78 -7.44 3.56 -0.55
C THR A 78 -7.21 3.90 0.92
N LEU A 79 -6.02 3.61 1.43
CA LEU A 79 -5.70 3.88 2.82
C LEU A 79 -4.20 4.01 2.94
N ASN A 80 -3.73 5.06 3.62
CA ASN A 80 -2.31 5.23 3.84
C ASN A 80 -2.09 5.78 5.25
N ARG A 81 -1.77 4.89 6.16
CA ARG A 81 -1.53 5.22 7.56
C ARG A 81 -0.18 4.66 7.99
N PRO A 82 0.35 5.10 9.13
CA PRO A 82 1.67 4.64 9.55
C PRO A 82 1.82 3.12 9.66
N THR A 83 0.74 2.42 9.98
CA THR A 83 0.82 0.97 10.19
C THR A 83 0.12 0.15 9.11
N VAL A 84 -0.59 0.80 8.18
CA VAL A 84 -1.38 0.07 7.19
C VAL A 84 -1.42 0.84 5.88
N VAL A 85 -1.21 0.15 4.77
CA VAL A 85 -1.48 0.72 3.46
C VAL A 85 -2.49 -0.16 2.75
N GLY A 86 -3.49 0.48 2.15
CA GLY A 86 -4.51 -0.20 1.38
C GLY A 86 -4.48 0.24 -0.06
N ILE A 87 -4.58 -0.70 -0.98
CA ILE A 87 -4.47 -0.44 -2.40
C ILE A 87 -5.52 -1.26 -3.13
N LEU A 88 -6.22 -0.63 -4.05
CA LEU A 88 -7.14 -1.31 -4.93
C LEU A 88 -6.47 -1.45 -6.28
N LEU A 89 -6.16 -2.68 -6.66
CA LEU A 89 -5.59 -2.98 -7.95
C LEU A 89 -6.69 -3.21 -8.96
N LYS A 90 -6.42 -2.82 -10.21
CA LYS A 90 -7.37 -2.97 -11.29
C LYS A 90 -6.63 -3.51 -12.52
N ALA A 91 -7.21 -4.51 -13.17
CA ALA A 91 -6.71 -4.99 -14.45
C ALA A 91 -7.85 -4.95 -15.45
N GLU A 92 -7.58 -4.43 -16.63
CA GLU A 92 -8.61 -4.32 -17.64
C GLU A 92 -8.08 -4.70 -19.01
N ASN A 93 -8.94 -5.31 -19.79
CA ASN A 93 -8.60 -5.72 -21.13
C ASN A 93 -9.88 -5.60 -21.95
N GLY A 94 -10.08 -4.44 -22.58
CA GLY A 94 -11.27 -4.23 -23.39
C GLY A 94 -12.54 -4.37 -22.58
N ALA A 95 -13.24 -5.46 -22.75
CA ALA A 95 -14.55 -5.65 -22.15
C ALA A 95 -14.50 -6.11 -20.70
N ASN A 96 -13.37 -6.65 -20.26
CA ASN A 96 -13.27 -7.27 -18.95
C ASN A 96 -12.45 -6.42 -18.01
N THR A 97 -12.93 -6.30 -16.76
CA THR A 97 -12.22 -5.57 -15.70
C THR A 97 -12.31 -6.39 -14.43
N VAL A 98 -11.18 -6.55 -13.76
CA VAL A 98 -11.15 -7.24 -12.46
C VAL A 98 -10.40 -6.38 -11.46
N TYR A 99 -10.76 -6.53 -10.20
CA TYR A 99 -10.21 -5.74 -9.10
C TYR A 99 -9.69 -6.66 -8.01
N LYS A 100 -8.70 -6.16 -7.28
CA LYS A 100 -8.19 -6.85 -6.10
C LYS A 100 -7.83 -5.82 -5.05
N GLY A 101 -8.45 -5.88 -3.88
CA GLY A 101 -8.06 -5.05 -2.75
C GLY A 101 -6.92 -5.72 -2.00
N VAL A 102 -5.89 -4.96 -1.69
CA VAL A 102 -4.74 -5.45 -0.95
C VAL A 102 -4.49 -4.49 0.21
N ASN A 103 -4.46 -5.02 1.41
CA ASN A 103 -4.17 -4.23 2.60
C ASN A 103 -2.95 -4.85 3.27
N ILE A 104 -1.96 -4.04 3.54
CA ILE A 104 -0.68 -4.53 4.06
C ILE A 104 -0.44 -3.96 5.43
N ASP A 105 -0.14 -4.84 6.37
CA ASP A 105 0.29 -4.45 7.70
C ASP A 105 1.76 -4.06 7.61
N LEU A 106 2.04 -2.79 7.81
CA LEU A 106 3.40 -2.27 7.69
C LEU A 106 4.28 -2.62 8.88
N THR A 107 3.72 -3.24 9.91
CA THR A 107 4.52 -3.72 11.03
C THR A 107 5.06 -5.12 10.77
N THR A 108 4.47 -5.88 9.86
CA THR A 108 4.89 -7.23 9.55
C THR A 108 5.27 -7.41 8.08
N GLY A 109 4.85 -6.49 7.22
CA GLY A 109 5.06 -6.61 5.77
C GLY A 109 4.17 -7.62 5.11
N ARG A 110 3.11 -8.06 5.78
CA ARG A 110 2.22 -9.09 5.26
C ARG A 110 0.86 -8.53 4.90
N GLU A 111 0.21 -9.22 4.00
CA GLU A 111 -1.16 -8.86 3.63
C GLU A 111 -2.10 -9.18 4.78
N MET A 112 -3.02 -8.26 5.05
CA MET A 112 -4.03 -8.43 6.10
C MET A 112 -5.31 -8.96 5.50
N ALA A 113 -5.94 -9.89 6.20
CA ALA A 113 -7.28 -10.31 5.83
C ALA A 113 -8.27 -9.21 6.17
N LEU A 114 -9.34 -9.12 5.39
CA LEU A 114 -10.36 -8.12 5.64
C LEU A 114 -10.93 -8.21 7.06
N THR A 115 -11.07 -9.41 7.56
CA THR A 115 -11.59 -9.60 8.89
C THR A 115 -10.71 -8.97 9.95
N GLU A 116 -9.42 -8.94 9.72
CA GLU A 116 -8.49 -8.32 10.66
C GLU A 116 -8.62 -6.80 10.66
N ILE A 117 -8.84 -6.24 9.48
CA ILE A 117 -8.95 -4.79 9.33
C ILE A 117 -10.21 -4.27 9.99
N PHE A 118 -11.30 -5.00 9.83
CA PHE A 118 -12.60 -4.55 10.31
C PHE A 118 -13.05 -5.31 11.54
N ARG A 119 -12.10 -5.72 12.35
CA ARG A 119 -12.41 -6.55 13.50
C ARG A 119 -13.48 -5.97 14.38
N GLY A 120 -13.47 -4.69 14.60
CA GLY A 120 -14.47 -4.05 15.41
C GLY A 120 -15.75 -3.71 14.68
N GLY A 121 -15.75 -3.87 13.36
CA GLY A 121 -16.89 -3.44 12.55
C GLY A 121 -17.45 -4.59 11.78
N GLU A 122 -18.07 -5.47 12.46
CA GLU A 122 -18.52 -6.72 11.90
C GLU A 122 -19.40 -6.59 10.68
N THR A 123 -20.00 -5.45 10.49
CA THR A 123 -20.88 -5.29 9.35
C THR A 123 -20.16 -5.36 8.02
N PHE A 124 -18.87 -5.19 8.02
CA PHE A 124 -18.14 -5.21 6.77
C PHE A 124 -18.08 -6.57 6.12
N THR A 125 -18.22 -7.61 6.91
CA THR A 125 -18.21 -8.93 6.33
C THR A 125 -19.38 -9.13 5.39
N ASN A 126 -20.49 -8.46 5.65
CA ASN A 126 -21.63 -8.57 4.78
C ASN A 126 -21.42 -7.88 3.46
N ILE A 127 -20.65 -6.82 3.46
CA ILE A 127 -20.41 -6.06 2.25
C ILE A 127 -19.47 -6.81 1.32
N THR A 128 -18.52 -7.51 1.90
CA THR A 128 -17.52 -8.19 1.10
C THR A 128 -17.97 -9.57 0.69
N GLY A 129 -19.08 -10.04 1.19
CA GLY A 129 -19.53 -11.37 0.93
C GLY A 129 -19.85 -11.72 -0.50
N PRO A 130 -20.38 -10.86 -1.29
CA PRO A 130 -20.81 -11.24 -2.64
C PRO A 130 -19.70 -11.62 -3.54
#